data_dee5adaf3056129bf8e9046209ceb8c2
#
_entry.id   dee5adaf3056129bf8e9046209ceb8c2
#
_cell.length_a   1.000
_cell.length_b   1.000
_cell.length_c   1.000
_cell.angle_alpha   90.00
_cell.angle_beta   90.00
_cell.angle_gamma   90.00
#
_symmetry.space_group_name_H-M   'P 1'
#
loop_
_entity.id
_entity.type
_entity.pdbx_description
1 polymer ?
#
loop_
_entity_poly.entity_id
_entity_poly.type
_entity_poly.pdbx_seq_one_letter_code
_entity_poly.pdbx_strand_id
1 'polypeptide(L)'
;LIFFIPGISETFRIRGEAEISTDPILLEPLSVNKKIPNSALIIHVREAYIHCAKAIVRSNLWEKEAKQDPLEFAATNIFAAHINRKPNEYTSSYNDDIKIDMAEEGRECRK
;
A
#
# COMPACT_ATOMS: atom_id res chain seq x y z
N LEU A 1 1.62 -11.77 -5.73
CA LEU A 1 0.84 -10.54 -5.54
C LEU A 1 -0.62 -10.85 -5.24
N ILE A 2 -1.24 -9.98 -4.44
CA ILE A 2 -2.68 -10.01 -4.17
C ILE A 2 -3.20 -8.59 -4.42
N PHE A 3 -4.25 -8.50 -5.22
CA PHE A 3 -4.92 -7.23 -5.51
C PHE A 3 -6.26 -7.18 -4.77
N PHE A 4 -6.45 -6.12 -4.02
CA PHE A 4 -7.71 -5.77 -3.37
C PHE A 4 -8.35 -4.62 -4.12
N ILE A 5 -9.62 -4.75 -4.45
CA ILE A 5 -10.42 -3.68 -5.06
C ILE A 5 -11.40 -3.20 -4.00
N PRO A 6 -11.33 -1.93 -3.57
CA PRO A 6 -12.23 -1.43 -2.54
C PRO A 6 -13.71 -1.69 -2.86
N GLY A 7 -14.42 -2.30 -1.91
CA GLY A 7 -15.83 -2.67 -2.05
C GLY A 7 -16.10 -4.00 -2.77
N ILE A 8 -15.07 -4.66 -3.32
CA ILE A 8 -15.18 -6.00 -3.94
C ILE A 8 -14.58 -7.03 -3.00
N SER A 9 -15.32 -8.09 -2.74
CA SER A 9 -14.89 -9.12 -1.78
C SER A 9 -13.98 -10.20 -2.38
N GLU A 10 -13.99 -10.37 -3.68
CA GLU A 10 -13.03 -11.22 -4.39
C GLU A 10 -11.66 -10.55 -4.46
N THR A 11 -10.59 -11.35 -4.41
CA THR A 11 -9.23 -10.87 -4.63
C THR A 11 -8.65 -11.47 -5.91
N PHE A 12 -7.95 -10.65 -6.69
CA PHE A 12 -7.18 -11.14 -7.81
C PHE A 12 -5.76 -11.47 -7.37
N ARG A 13 -5.28 -12.66 -7.73
CA ARG A 13 -3.96 -13.14 -7.31
C ARG A 13 -3.11 -13.50 -8.51
N ILE A 14 -1.83 -13.17 -8.40
CA ILE A 14 -0.81 -13.52 -9.37
C ILE A 14 0.31 -14.26 -8.65
N ARG A 15 0.71 -15.39 -9.21
CA ARG A 15 1.89 -16.14 -8.83
C ARG A 15 2.89 -16.15 -9.98
N GLY A 16 4.16 -15.92 -9.67
CA GLY A 16 5.23 -15.88 -10.67
C GLY A 16 6.58 -15.65 -10.05
N GLU A 17 7.57 -15.40 -10.88
CA GLU A 17 8.91 -14.97 -10.50
C GLU A 17 9.01 -13.46 -10.59
N ALA A 18 9.73 -12.86 -9.65
CA ALA A 18 9.89 -11.42 -9.56
C ALA A 18 11.35 -11.04 -9.67
N GLU A 19 11.62 -9.98 -10.43
CA GLU A 19 12.93 -9.34 -10.50
C GLU A 19 12.81 -7.83 -10.36
N ILE A 20 13.85 -7.17 -9.86
CA ILE A 20 13.90 -5.72 -9.76
C ILE A 20 14.69 -5.19 -10.95
N SER A 21 14.12 -4.21 -11.67
CA SER A 21 14.79 -3.52 -12.77
C SER A 21 15.01 -2.04 -12.44
N THR A 22 16.16 -1.53 -12.82
CA THR A 22 16.51 -0.10 -12.80
C THR A 22 16.75 0.44 -14.21
N ASP A 23 16.34 -0.29 -15.24
CA ASP A 23 16.52 0.10 -16.64
C ASP A 23 15.68 1.37 -16.95
N PRO A 24 16.32 2.48 -17.35
CA PRO A 24 15.64 3.73 -17.65
C PRO A 24 14.56 3.60 -18.74
N ILE A 25 14.78 2.76 -19.75
CA ILE A 25 13.82 2.53 -20.83
C ILE A 25 12.52 1.96 -20.30
N LEU A 26 12.60 1.09 -19.30
CA LEU A 26 11.43 0.49 -18.67
C LEU A 26 10.79 1.43 -17.65
N LEU A 27 11.58 2.27 -16.97
CA LEU A 27 11.09 3.16 -15.92
C LEU A 27 10.42 4.43 -16.47
N GLU A 28 10.86 4.96 -17.60
CA GLU A 28 10.33 6.19 -18.17
C GLU A 28 8.81 6.15 -18.42
N PRO A 29 8.21 5.10 -19.02
CA PRO A 29 6.77 4.98 -19.19
C PRO A 29 5.97 4.87 -17.87
N LEU A 30 6.64 4.53 -16.76
CA LEU A 30 6.04 4.40 -15.43
C LEU A 30 6.03 5.72 -14.65
N SER A 31 6.42 6.82 -15.29
CA SER A 31 6.47 8.13 -14.64
C SER A 31 5.07 8.61 -14.21
N VAL A 32 4.97 9.13 -12.98
CA VAL A 32 3.77 9.75 -12.43
C VAL A 32 4.11 11.18 -12.02
N ASN A 33 3.31 12.14 -12.46
CA ASN A 33 3.54 13.57 -12.20
C ASN A 33 4.98 14.03 -12.56
N LYS A 34 5.52 13.55 -13.68
CA LYS A 34 6.90 13.80 -14.14
C LYS A 34 8.01 13.24 -13.22
N LYS A 35 7.65 12.44 -12.22
CA LYS A 35 8.61 11.72 -11.37
C LYS A 35 8.78 10.30 -11.92
N ILE A 36 9.98 9.94 -12.35
CA ILE A 36 10.33 8.59 -12.79
C ILE A 36 10.67 7.77 -11.54
N PRO A 37 10.14 6.55 -11.37
CA PRO A 37 10.50 5.71 -10.25
C PRO A 37 11.98 5.28 -10.31
N ASN A 38 12.60 5.04 -9.16
CA ASN A 38 13.98 4.58 -9.08
C ASN A 38 14.17 3.12 -9.49
N SER A 39 13.11 2.33 -9.42
CA SER A 39 13.10 0.90 -9.78
C SER A 39 11.70 0.44 -10.10
N ALA A 40 11.59 -0.68 -10.81
CA ALA A 40 10.35 -1.38 -11.06
C ALA A 40 10.46 -2.85 -10.68
N LEU A 41 9.35 -3.44 -10.24
CA LEU A 41 9.23 -4.86 -10.02
C LEU A 41 8.60 -5.51 -11.26
N ILE A 42 9.37 -6.34 -11.95
CA ILE A 42 8.89 -7.13 -13.07
C ILE A 42 8.41 -8.48 -12.54
N ILE A 43 7.22 -8.91 -12.94
CA ILE A 43 6.67 -10.19 -12.55
C ILE A 43 6.40 -11.04 -13.78
N HIS A 44 7.14 -12.13 -13.89
CA HIS A 44 6.91 -13.16 -14.89
C HIS A 44 5.78 -14.06 -14.41
N VAL A 45 4.56 -13.77 -14.87
CA VAL A 45 3.34 -14.41 -14.40
C VAL A 45 3.30 -15.88 -14.87
N ARG A 46 3.16 -16.80 -13.90
CA ARG A 46 2.92 -18.23 -14.16
C ARG A 46 1.45 -18.60 -14.02
N GLU A 47 0.79 -18.01 -13.03
CA GLU A 47 -0.63 -18.24 -12.74
C GLU A 47 -1.31 -16.93 -12.37
N ALA A 48 -2.54 -16.74 -12.83
CA ALA A 48 -3.40 -15.64 -12.45
C ALA A 48 -4.81 -16.18 -12.19
N TYR A 49 -5.41 -15.85 -11.05
CA TYR A 49 -6.71 -16.39 -10.67
C TYR A 49 -7.46 -15.47 -9.71
N ILE A 50 -8.79 -15.64 -9.69
CA ILE A 50 -9.67 -14.98 -8.73
C ILE A 50 -9.78 -15.88 -7.49
N HIS A 51 -9.57 -15.31 -6.33
CA HIS A 51 -9.74 -16.00 -5.06
C HIS A 51 -11.06 -15.60 -4.40
N CYS A 52 -11.70 -16.57 -3.72
CA CYS A 52 -13.05 -16.40 -3.20
C CYS A 52 -13.18 -15.30 -2.13
N ALA A 53 -14.38 -14.73 -2.07
CA ALA A 53 -14.77 -13.64 -1.16
C ALA A 53 -14.81 -14.00 0.33
N LYS A 54 -14.78 -15.28 0.70
CA LYS A 54 -15.10 -15.73 2.07
C LYS A 54 -14.27 -15.07 3.18
N ALA A 55 -12.98 -14.81 2.94
CA ALA A 55 -12.12 -14.18 3.94
C ALA A 55 -12.49 -12.70 4.15
N ILE A 56 -12.70 -11.98 3.06
CA ILE A 56 -13.07 -10.56 3.07
C ILE A 56 -14.44 -10.35 3.71
N VAL A 57 -15.42 -11.19 3.33
CA VAL A 57 -16.78 -11.14 3.91
C VAL A 57 -16.76 -11.44 5.41
N ARG A 58 -16.03 -12.48 5.83
CA ARG A 58 -15.96 -12.84 7.26
C ARG A 58 -15.23 -11.81 8.12
N SER A 59 -14.26 -11.11 7.56
CA SER A 59 -13.53 -10.05 8.26
C SER A 59 -14.25 -8.71 8.24
N ASN A 60 -15.37 -8.58 7.51
CA ASN A 60 -16.06 -7.31 7.27
C ASN A 60 -15.11 -6.20 6.78
N LEU A 61 -14.08 -6.55 6.00
CA LEU A 61 -12.97 -5.66 5.65
C LEU A 61 -13.43 -4.32 5.04
N TRP A 62 -14.51 -4.35 4.27
CA TRP A 62 -15.05 -3.16 3.59
C TRP A 62 -16.15 -2.43 4.37
N GLU A 63 -16.60 -2.99 5.51
CA GLU A 63 -17.62 -2.36 6.35
C GLU A 63 -17.03 -1.23 7.20
N LYS A 64 -17.83 -0.19 7.43
CA LYS A 64 -17.38 0.97 8.23
C LYS A 64 -17.05 0.60 9.68
N GLU A 65 -17.72 -0.42 10.19
CA GLU A 65 -17.55 -0.90 11.58
C GLU A 65 -16.33 -1.80 11.78
N ALA A 66 -15.73 -2.27 10.69
CA ALA A 66 -14.48 -3.06 10.75
C ALA A 66 -13.23 -2.24 11.13
N LYS A 67 -13.39 -0.96 11.36
CA LYS A 67 -12.30 -0.10 11.82
C LYS A 67 -11.92 -0.50 13.24
N GLN A 68 -10.84 -1.26 13.36
CA GLN A 68 -10.17 -1.45 14.63
C GLN A 68 -9.74 -0.09 15.20
N ASP A 69 -9.69 0.02 16.53
CA ASP A 69 -9.19 1.22 17.17
C ASP A 69 -7.79 1.54 16.61
N PRO A 70 -7.61 2.71 15.96
CA PRO A 70 -6.33 3.09 15.39
C PRO A 70 -5.19 3.14 16.41
N LEU A 71 -5.51 3.22 17.70
CA LEU A 71 -4.54 3.28 18.79
C LEU A 71 -3.96 1.92 19.16
N GLU A 72 -4.71 0.83 18.97
CA GLU A 72 -4.26 -0.51 19.34
C GLU A 72 -3.32 -1.15 18.30
N PHE A 73 -3.45 -0.77 17.03
CA PHE A 73 -2.69 -1.30 15.89
C PHE A 73 -2.10 -0.20 14.99
N ALA A 74 -1.58 0.84 15.58
CA ALA A 74 -0.89 1.84 14.77
C ALA A 74 0.41 1.23 14.20
N ALA A 75 0.46 1.03 12.89
CA ALA A 75 1.68 0.65 12.19
C ALA A 75 2.86 1.55 12.60
N THR A 76 2.58 2.80 12.93
CA THR A 76 3.51 3.78 13.48
C THR A 76 4.18 3.31 14.77
N ASN A 77 3.50 2.55 15.65
CA ASN A 77 4.12 2.00 16.87
C ASN A 77 5.14 0.91 16.53
N ILE A 78 4.84 0.08 15.54
CA ILE A 78 5.74 -0.98 15.06
C ILE A 78 6.97 -0.35 14.41
N PHE A 79 6.78 0.63 13.54
CA PHE A 79 7.87 1.34 12.88
C PHE A 79 8.74 2.11 13.88
N ALA A 80 8.14 2.82 14.84
CA ALA A 80 8.87 3.53 15.87
C ALA A 80 9.74 2.60 16.71
N ALA A 81 9.22 1.44 17.10
CA ALA A 81 9.98 0.42 17.81
C ALA A 81 11.15 -0.11 16.96
N HIS A 82 10.92 -0.34 15.67
CA HIS A 82 11.95 -0.85 14.76
C HIS A 82 13.12 0.13 14.57
N ILE A 83 12.86 1.43 14.54
CA ILE A 83 13.87 2.47 14.40
C ILE A 83 14.34 3.06 15.74
N ASN A 84 13.94 2.44 16.87
CA ASN A 84 14.28 2.83 18.25
C ASN A 84 13.91 4.30 18.57
N ARG A 85 12.70 4.73 18.14
CA ARG A 85 12.12 6.03 18.46
C ARG A 85 10.84 5.89 19.28
N LYS A 86 10.44 7.00 19.93
CA LYS A 86 9.15 7.02 20.64
C LYS A 86 7.99 7.10 19.64
N PRO A 87 6.90 6.34 19.85
CA PRO A 87 5.77 6.29 18.91
C PRO A 87 5.18 7.66 18.57
N ASN A 88 5.02 8.55 19.54
CA ASN A 88 4.44 9.88 19.33
C ASN A 88 5.30 10.78 18.43
N GLU A 89 6.62 10.71 18.54
CA GLU A 89 7.55 11.47 17.70
C GLU A 89 7.48 11.02 16.25
N TYR A 90 7.41 9.69 16.04
CA TYR A 90 7.29 9.12 14.71
C TYR A 90 5.91 9.38 14.08
N THR A 91 4.84 9.25 14.86
CA THR A 91 3.46 9.46 14.36
C THR A 91 3.26 10.90 13.87
N SER A 92 3.83 11.89 14.58
CA SER A 92 3.73 13.30 14.15
C SER A 92 4.40 13.50 12.79
N SER A 93 5.67 13.09 12.65
CA SER A 93 6.40 13.26 11.40
C SER A 93 5.75 12.49 10.24
N TYR A 94 5.32 11.26 10.47
CA TYR A 94 4.66 10.43 9.46
C TYR A 94 3.35 11.05 8.93
N ASN A 95 2.54 11.62 9.82
CA ASN A 95 1.29 12.27 9.40
C ASN A 95 1.54 13.57 8.61
N ASP A 96 2.61 14.28 8.93
CA ASP A 96 2.99 15.49 8.20
C ASP A 96 3.58 15.15 6.83
N ASP A 97 4.39 14.11 6.74
CA ASP A 97 4.92 13.57 5.48
C ASP A 97 3.78 13.13 4.54
N ILE A 98 2.77 12.40 5.06
CA ILE A 98 1.58 12.03 4.27
C ILE A 98 0.86 13.25 3.71
N LYS A 99 0.68 14.31 4.51
CA LYS A 99 0.01 15.53 4.05
C LYS A 99 0.79 16.22 2.93
N ILE A 100 2.11 16.27 3.06
CA ILE A 100 3.00 16.85 2.05
C ILE A 100 2.90 16.04 0.75
N ASP A 101 3.03 14.71 0.81
CA ASP A 101 2.95 13.84 -0.35
C ASP A 101 1.58 13.96 -1.05
N MET A 102 0.49 13.98 -0.27
CA MET A 102 -0.85 14.13 -0.83
C MET A 102 -1.06 15.49 -1.48
N ALA A 103 -0.53 16.57 -0.89
CA ALA A 103 -0.60 17.92 -1.46
C ALA A 103 0.21 18.00 -2.77
N GLU A 104 1.39 17.37 -2.84
CA GLU A 104 2.18 17.27 -4.07
C GLU A 104 1.46 16.47 -5.17
N GLU A 105 0.64 15.50 -4.81
CA GLU A 105 -0.20 14.72 -5.73
C GLU A 105 -1.51 15.41 -6.10
N GLY A 106 -1.81 16.59 -5.55
CA GLY A 106 -3.08 17.31 -5.75
C GLY A 106 -4.28 16.59 -5.12
N ARG A 107 -4.06 15.81 -4.06
CA ARG A 107 -5.08 15.06 -3.32
C ARG A 107 -5.33 15.67 -1.95
N GLU A 108 -6.58 15.64 -1.50
CA GLU A 108 -6.92 16.01 -0.12
C GLU A 108 -6.91 14.76 0.77
N CYS A 109 -6.32 14.89 1.97
CA CYS A 109 -6.35 13.84 2.97
C CYS A 109 -7.80 13.65 3.46
N ARG A 110 -8.47 12.58 3.07
CA ARG A 110 -9.80 12.25 3.60
C ARG A 110 -9.66 11.81 5.06
N LYS A 111 -10.35 12.55 5.93
CA LYS A 111 -10.46 12.21 7.37
C LYS A 111 -11.30 10.96 7.56
#